data_982266ab5899d643477610053ebb3480
#
_entry.id   982266ab5899d643477610053ebb3480
#
_cell.length_a   1.000
_cell.length_b   1.000
_cell.length_c   1.000
_cell.angle_alpha   90.00
_cell.angle_beta   90.00
_cell.angle_gamma   90.00
#
_symmetry.space_group_name_H-M   'P 1'
#
loop_
_entity.id
_entity.type
_entity.pdbx_description
1 polymer ?
#
loop_
_entity_poly.entity_id
_entity_poly.type
_entity_poly.pdbx_seq_one_letter_code
_entity_poly.pdbx_strand_id
1 'polypeptide(L)'
;MAIETAGQQKYADLTAKRIKSLQTGMIIWISLFCLALICSFSNNLLAIIVGIVAVVYAVVNTKGRKAFNSKLDKIEDKNEFYRQIVAPEVLELKEEQLLVAKDYVIVVDADVWIYDLHHMEKVEVGKQGNVKKTLFLTEPNGKRHAILSTTKWDRRQEAFDQVYYRLHDRLAV
;
A
#
# COMPACT_ATOMS: atom_id res chain seq x y z
N MET A 1 -9.23 13.42 8.99
CA MET A 1 -10.28 12.41 9.14
C MET A 1 -10.45 12.17 10.62
N ALA A 2 -11.63 12.38 11.18
CA ALA A 2 -11.92 11.93 12.54
C ALA A 2 -11.97 10.38 12.49
N ILE A 3 -11.27 9.73 13.42
CA ILE A 3 -11.25 8.27 13.53
C ILE A 3 -12.40 7.90 14.45
N GLU A 4 -13.40 7.22 13.89
CA GLU A 4 -14.65 6.92 14.61
C GLU A 4 -14.72 5.46 15.09
N THR A 5 -13.96 4.54 14.47
CA THR A 5 -14.00 3.10 14.81
C THR A 5 -12.62 2.49 14.99
N ALA A 6 -12.55 1.38 15.76
CA ALA A 6 -11.31 0.61 15.94
C ALA A 6 -10.71 0.12 14.61
N GLY A 7 -11.56 -0.19 13.61
CA GLY A 7 -11.11 -0.59 12.28
C GLY A 7 -10.46 0.56 11.51
N GLN A 8 -11.03 1.75 11.60
CA GLN A 8 -10.42 2.96 10.99
C GLN A 8 -9.07 3.28 11.63
N GLN A 9 -8.98 3.16 12.96
CA GLN A 9 -7.72 3.33 13.68
C GLN A 9 -6.68 2.31 13.21
N LYS A 10 -7.03 1.02 13.16
CA LYS A 10 -6.12 -0.03 12.71
C LYS A 10 -5.65 0.19 11.26
N TYR A 11 -6.54 0.60 10.37
CA TYR A 11 -6.17 0.94 9.00
C TYR A 11 -5.24 2.16 8.94
N ALA A 12 -5.51 3.19 9.74
CA ALA A 12 -4.67 4.38 9.84
C ALA A 12 -3.27 4.02 10.35
N ASP A 13 -3.17 3.19 11.38
CA ASP A 13 -1.89 2.72 11.94
C ASP A 13 -1.10 1.89 10.92
N LEU A 14 -1.77 0.97 10.22
CA LEU A 14 -1.16 0.14 9.16
C LEU A 14 -0.60 1.00 8.02
N THR A 15 -1.32 2.05 7.65
CA THR A 15 -0.96 2.95 6.53
C THR A 15 -0.18 4.20 6.96
N ALA A 16 0.10 4.36 8.26
CA ALA A 16 0.71 5.57 8.83
C ALA A 16 2.03 5.96 8.15
N LYS A 17 2.88 4.98 7.83
CA LYS A 17 4.15 5.22 7.13
C LYS A 17 3.93 5.85 5.74
N ARG A 18 2.93 5.36 5.00
CA ARG A 18 2.58 5.89 3.67
C ARG A 18 1.98 7.29 3.77
N ILE A 19 1.07 7.50 4.71
CA ILE A 19 0.48 8.81 4.98
C ILE A 19 1.56 9.83 5.34
N LYS A 20 2.48 9.47 6.23
CA LYS A 20 3.62 10.33 6.62
C LYS A 20 4.51 10.67 5.42
N SER A 21 4.80 9.69 4.56
CA SER A 21 5.57 9.92 3.32
C SER A 21 4.89 10.94 2.40
N LEU A 22 3.56 10.81 2.21
CA LEU A 22 2.79 11.74 1.39
C LEU A 22 2.71 13.15 2.01
N GLN A 23 2.62 13.25 3.34
CA GLN A 23 2.67 14.52 4.06
C GLN A 23 4.05 15.18 3.93
N THR A 24 5.13 14.42 4.11
CA THR A 24 6.51 14.91 3.91
C THR A 24 6.71 15.40 2.47
N GLY A 25 6.22 14.64 1.48
CA GLY A 25 6.25 15.08 0.07
C GLY A 25 5.52 16.41 -0.16
N MET A 26 4.40 16.63 0.55
CA MET A 26 3.68 17.91 0.49
C MET A 26 4.51 19.07 1.06
N ILE A 27 5.15 18.87 2.21
CA ILE A 27 6.00 19.88 2.82
C ILE A 27 7.17 20.24 1.90
N ILE A 28 7.81 19.23 1.29
CA ILE A 28 8.94 19.43 0.39
C ILE A 28 8.56 20.31 -0.81
N TRP A 29 7.49 20.00 -1.54
CA TRP A 29 7.15 20.79 -2.72
C TRP A 29 6.68 22.20 -2.37
N ILE A 30 5.99 22.41 -1.23
CA ILE A 30 5.63 23.74 -0.73
C ILE A 30 6.89 24.54 -0.41
N SER A 31 7.86 23.94 0.31
CA SER A 31 9.13 24.60 0.64
C SER A 31 9.93 24.96 -0.62
N LEU A 32 9.97 24.09 -1.62
CA LEU A 32 10.61 24.39 -2.91
C LEU A 32 9.91 25.54 -3.64
N PHE A 33 8.59 25.59 -3.60
CA PHE A 33 7.83 26.67 -4.22
C PHE A 33 8.11 28.01 -3.53
N CYS A 34 8.13 28.06 -2.19
CA CYS A 34 8.52 29.25 -1.45
C CYS A 34 9.95 29.68 -1.77
N LEU A 35 10.88 28.72 -1.88
CA LEU A 35 12.26 29.01 -2.24
C LEU A 35 12.35 29.60 -3.67
N ALA A 36 11.58 29.09 -4.62
CA ALA A 36 11.53 29.64 -5.98
C ALA A 36 11.06 31.11 -5.99
N LEU A 37 10.05 31.44 -5.16
CA LEU A 37 9.59 32.82 -5.00
C LEU A 37 10.69 33.72 -4.42
N ILE A 38 11.43 33.27 -3.40
CA ILE A 38 12.55 34.05 -2.84
C ILE A 38 13.64 34.26 -3.89
N CYS A 39 14.02 33.21 -4.64
CA CYS A 39 15.03 33.30 -5.67
C CYS A 39 14.64 34.24 -6.81
N SER A 40 13.35 34.47 -7.07
CA SER A 40 12.90 35.37 -8.14
C SER A 40 13.33 36.84 -7.92
N PHE A 41 13.62 37.24 -6.69
CA PHE A 41 14.10 38.59 -6.36
C PHE A 41 15.61 38.76 -6.59
N SER A 42 16.37 37.67 -6.70
CA SER A 42 17.84 37.74 -6.84
C SER A 42 18.38 37.08 -8.09
N ASN A 43 17.77 35.99 -8.55
CA ASN A 43 18.22 35.23 -9.72
C ASN A 43 17.05 34.53 -10.41
N ASN A 44 16.55 35.11 -11.50
CA ASN A 44 15.41 34.59 -12.24
C ASN A 44 15.67 33.19 -12.84
N LEU A 45 16.89 32.88 -13.30
CA LEU A 45 17.21 31.58 -13.85
C LEU A 45 17.09 30.46 -12.77
N LEU A 46 17.64 30.71 -11.59
CA LEU A 46 17.56 29.80 -10.45
C LEU A 46 16.09 29.61 -9.99
N ALA A 47 15.33 30.70 -9.95
CA ALA A 47 13.90 30.66 -9.60
C ALA A 47 13.11 29.75 -10.55
N ILE A 48 13.36 29.83 -11.86
CA ILE A 48 12.71 28.98 -12.84
C ILE A 48 13.07 27.50 -12.64
N ILE A 49 14.34 27.18 -12.42
CA ILE A 49 14.79 25.80 -12.19
C ILE A 49 14.13 25.21 -10.95
N VAL A 50 14.19 25.92 -9.81
CA VAL A 50 13.59 25.46 -8.55
C VAL A 50 12.07 25.35 -8.67
N GLY A 51 11.43 26.30 -9.37
CA GLY A 51 9.99 26.26 -9.65
C GLY A 51 9.56 25.03 -10.47
N ILE A 52 10.30 24.67 -11.50
CA ILE A 52 10.02 23.45 -12.29
C ILE A 52 10.12 22.21 -11.39
N VAL A 53 11.17 22.11 -10.56
CA VAL A 53 11.32 20.99 -9.61
C VAL A 53 10.15 20.93 -8.64
N ALA A 54 9.73 22.07 -8.08
CA ALA A 54 8.58 22.15 -7.17
C ALA A 54 7.29 21.64 -7.84
N VAL A 55 7.03 22.03 -9.09
CA VAL A 55 5.84 21.57 -9.84
C VAL A 55 5.89 20.08 -10.09
N VAL A 56 7.03 19.52 -10.49
CA VAL A 56 7.19 18.07 -10.70
C VAL A 56 6.88 17.31 -9.40
N TYR A 57 7.45 17.73 -8.27
CA TYR A 57 7.17 17.13 -6.96
C TYR A 57 5.69 17.25 -6.56
N ALA A 58 5.07 18.40 -6.78
CA ALA A 58 3.65 18.62 -6.50
C ALA A 58 2.75 17.64 -7.31
N VAL A 59 3.03 17.48 -8.60
CA VAL A 59 2.27 16.57 -9.48
C VAL A 59 2.43 15.12 -9.02
N VAL A 60 3.66 14.67 -8.73
CA VAL A 60 3.92 13.30 -8.27
C VAL A 60 3.22 13.05 -6.93
N ASN A 61 3.34 13.98 -5.97
CA ASN A 61 2.73 13.83 -4.65
C ASN A 61 1.18 13.83 -4.73
N THR A 62 0.60 14.71 -5.56
CA THR A 62 -0.86 14.77 -5.75
C THR A 62 -1.40 13.50 -6.39
N LYS A 63 -0.71 12.97 -7.43
CA LYS A 63 -1.06 11.68 -8.04
C LYS A 63 -0.97 10.54 -7.01
N GLY A 64 0.09 10.52 -6.19
CA GLY A 64 0.25 9.53 -5.12
C GLY A 64 -0.88 9.58 -4.09
N ARG A 65 -1.33 10.77 -3.67
CA ARG A 65 -2.46 10.93 -2.76
C ARG A 65 -3.78 10.46 -3.38
N LYS A 66 -4.04 10.83 -4.63
CA LYS A 66 -5.23 10.37 -5.35
C LYS A 66 -5.24 8.85 -5.49
N ALA A 67 -4.12 8.26 -5.89
CA ALA A 67 -3.99 6.80 -6.01
C ALA A 67 -4.21 6.09 -4.66
N PHE A 68 -3.65 6.63 -3.57
CA PHE A 68 -3.87 6.09 -2.22
C PHE A 68 -5.35 6.13 -1.80
N ASN A 69 -6.01 7.29 -1.96
CA ASN A 69 -7.42 7.46 -1.59
C ASN A 69 -8.34 6.57 -2.45
N SER A 70 -8.06 6.48 -3.77
CA SER A 70 -8.89 5.71 -4.69
C SER A 70 -8.90 4.20 -4.40
N LYS A 71 -7.92 3.69 -3.65
CA LYS A 71 -7.90 2.27 -3.26
C LYS A 71 -8.97 1.94 -2.22
N LEU A 72 -9.14 2.82 -1.25
CA LEU A 72 -10.21 2.69 -0.26
C LEU A 72 -11.60 2.99 -0.86
N ASP A 73 -11.65 3.87 -1.88
CA ASP A 73 -12.91 4.22 -2.55
C ASP A 73 -13.45 3.10 -3.46
N LYS A 74 -12.61 2.13 -3.82
CA LYS A 74 -13.03 0.94 -4.58
C LYS A 74 -13.74 -0.11 -3.71
N ILE A 75 -13.66 0.01 -2.39
CA ILE A 75 -14.32 -0.91 -1.47
C ILE A 75 -15.79 -0.49 -1.36
N GLU A 76 -16.70 -1.39 -1.75
CA GLU A 76 -18.13 -1.15 -1.77
C GLU A 76 -18.69 -0.92 -0.37
N ASP A 77 -18.38 -1.82 0.57
CA ASP A 77 -18.77 -1.69 1.98
C ASP A 77 -17.54 -1.40 2.87
N LYS A 78 -17.28 -0.12 3.10
CA LYS A 78 -16.19 0.34 3.97
C LYS A 78 -16.41 -0.04 5.44
N ASN A 79 -17.67 -0.14 5.90
CA ASN A 79 -17.96 -0.49 7.28
C ASN A 79 -17.64 -1.96 7.54
N GLU A 80 -18.05 -2.83 6.62
CA GLU A 80 -17.70 -4.25 6.66
C GLU A 80 -16.20 -4.46 6.58
N PHE A 81 -15.51 -3.78 5.66
CA PHE A 81 -14.06 -3.79 5.56
C PHE A 81 -13.39 -3.43 6.90
N TYR A 82 -13.80 -2.31 7.54
CA TYR A 82 -13.24 -1.90 8.83
C TYR A 82 -13.54 -2.88 9.95
N ARG A 83 -14.72 -3.53 9.93
CA ARG A 83 -15.08 -4.57 10.89
C ARG A 83 -14.19 -5.80 10.73
N GLN A 84 -13.95 -6.22 9.51
CA GLN A 84 -13.15 -7.41 9.22
C GLN A 84 -11.68 -7.26 9.61
N ILE A 85 -11.07 -6.11 9.42
CA ILE A 85 -9.64 -5.92 9.74
C ILE A 85 -9.33 -5.92 11.25
N VAL A 86 -10.35 -5.80 12.12
CA VAL A 86 -10.20 -5.92 13.58
C VAL A 86 -10.74 -7.23 14.14
N ALA A 87 -11.28 -8.10 13.28
CA ALA A 87 -11.81 -9.38 13.70
C ALA A 87 -10.70 -10.28 14.32
N PRO A 88 -11.01 -11.13 15.31
CA PRO A 88 -10.01 -11.95 15.99
C PRO A 88 -9.32 -12.97 15.09
N GLU A 89 -9.96 -13.38 13.99
CA GLU A 89 -9.42 -14.30 13.01
C GLU A 89 -8.47 -13.67 11.97
N VAL A 90 -8.18 -12.38 12.08
CA VAL A 90 -7.25 -11.69 11.17
C VAL A 90 -5.83 -12.19 11.39
N LEU A 91 -5.16 -12.60 10.31
CA LEU A 91 -3.73 -12.86 10.30
C LEU A 91 -2.99 -11.55 10.02
N GLU A 92 -2.26 -11.06 11.00
CA GLU A 92 -1.46 -9.85 10.87
C GLU A 92 0.02 -10.17 10.99
N LEU A 93 0.77 -9.92 9.93
CA LEU A 93 2.22 -10.04 9.87
C LEU A 93 2.83 -8.64 9.86
N LYS A 94 3.19 -8.16 11.05
CA LYS A 94 3.68 -6.77 11.24
C LYS A 94 4.99 -6.50 10.54
N GLU A 95 5.91 -7.48 10.54
CA GLU A 95 7.23 -7.35 9.89
C GLU A 95 7.11 -7.24 8.38
N GLU A 96 6.19 -7.98 7.78
CA GLU A 96 5.90 -7.98 6.36
C GLU A 96 4.90 -6.90 5.94
N GLN A 97 4.32 -6.19 6.92
CA GLN A 97 3.25 -5.21 6.70
C GLN A 97 2.10 -5.79 5.87
N LEU A 98 1.73 -7.03 6.17
CA LEU A 98 0.68 -7.80 5.52
C LEU A 98 -0.44 -8.11 6.51
N LEU A 99 -1.68 -7.92 6.08
CA LEU A 99 -2.87 -8.28 6.84
C LEU A 99 -3.81 -9.09 5.95
N VAL A 100 -4.23 -10.26 6.42
CA VAL A 100 -5.19 -11.14 5.77
C VAL A 100 -6.47 -11.17 6.61
N ALA A 101 -7.49 -10.46 6.17
CA ALA A 101 -8.83 -10.46 6.73
C ALA A 101 -9.69 -11.54 6.05
N LYS A 102 -10.97 -11.63 6.38
CA LYS A 102 -11.87 -12.63 5.80
C LYS A 102 -11.98 -12.49 4.27
N ASP A 103 -12.29 -11.32 3.78
CA ASP A 103 -12.55 -11.06 2.36
C ASP A 103 -11.49 -10.14 1.72
N TYR A 104 -10.50 -9.68 2.51
CA TYR A 104 -9.52 -8.70 2.05
C TYR A 104 -8.10 -9.08 2.42
N VAL A 105 -7.17 -8.79 1.51
CA VAL A 105 -5.73 -8.82 1.79
C VAL A 105 -5.18 -7.41 1.63
N ILE A 106 -4.50 -6.93 2.67
CA ILE A 106 -3.85 -5.61 2.67
C ILE A 106 -2.35 -5.82 2.70
N VAL A 107 -1.66 -5.26 1.72
CA VAL A 107 -0.20 -5.28 1.62
C VAL A 107 0.30 -3.83 1.67
N VAL A 108 1.20 -3.54 2.58
CA VAL A 108 1.82 -2.21 2.71
C VAL A 108 3.31 -2.34 2.46
N ASP A 109 3.72 -2.01 1.26
CA ASP A 109 5.13 -1.93 0.86
C ASP A 109 5.47 -0.46 0.52
N ALA A 110 6.01 -0.18 -0.64
CA ALA A 110 6.21 1.19 -1.14
C ALA A 110 4.88 1.94 -1.30
N ASP A 111 3.79 1.21 -1.52
CA ASP A 111 2.42 1.69 -1.59
C ASP A 111 1.49 0.76 -0.79
N VAL A 112 0.22 1.15 -0.62
CA VAL A 112 -0.82 0.32 0.01
C VAL A 112 -1.62 -0.37 -1.08
N TRP A 113 -1.78 -1.69 -0.96
CA TRP A 113 -2.59 -2.50 -1.86
C TRP A 113 -3.68 -3.20 -1.06
N ILE A 114 -4.91 -3.11 -1.53
CA ILE A 114 -6.06 -3.79 -0.96
C ILE A 114 -6.62 -4.68 -2.05
N TYR A 115 -6.64 -5.97 -1.78
CA TYR A 115 -7.17 -7.00 -2.67
C TYR A 115 -8.44 -7.56 -2.07
N ASP A 116 -9.52 -7.54 -2.83
CA ASP A 116 -10.77 -8.20 -2.50
C ASP A 116 -10.69 -9.64 -2.99
N LEU A 117 -10.80 -10.60 -2.07
CA LEU A 117 -10.68 -12.02 -2.38
C LEU A 117 -11.82 -12.55 -3.25
N HIS A 118 -12.99 -11.91 -3.26
CA HIS A 118 -14.08 -12.27 -4.16
C HIS A 118 -13.74 -12.06 -5.65
N HIS A 119 -12.77 -11.19 -5.93
CA HIS A 119 -12.26 -10.93 -7.28
C HIS A 119 -11.00 -11.74 -7.61
N MET A 120 -10.57 -12.63 -6.72
CA MET A 120 -9.40 -13.48 -6.92
C MET A 120 -9.84 -14.91 -7.21
N GLU A 121 -9.19 -15.54 -8.17
CA GLU A 121 -9.46 -16.93 -8.56
C GLU A 121 -8.69 -17.92 -7.70
N LYS A 122 -7.41 -17.62 -7.45
CA LYS A 122 -6.51 -18.53 -6.73
C LYS A 122 -5.31 -17.84 -6.12
N VAL A 123 -4.68 -18.54 -5.18
CA VAL A 123 -3.35 -18.22 -4.65
C VAL A 123 -2.32 -19.16 -5.27
N GLU A 124 -1.23 -18.63 -5.75
CA GLU A 124 -0.16 -19.38 -6.42
C GLU A 124 1.20 -19.08 -5.83
N VAL A 125 2.05 -20.10 -5.78
CA VAL A 125 3.47 -19.95 -5.45
C VAL A 125 4.26 -19.91 -6.74
N GLY A 126 5.03 -18.84 -6.93
CA GLY A 126 5.88 -18.65 -8.09
C GLY A 126 7.25 -18.11 -7.73
N LYS A 127 8.03 -17.76 -8.73
CA LYS A 127 9.33 -17.09 -8.57
C LYS A 127 9.22 -15.66 -9.08
N GLN A 128 9.79 -14.73 -8.32
CA GLN A 128 10.01 -13.36 -8.76
C GLN A 128 11.51 -13.13 -8.85
N GLY A 129 12.02 -13.00 -10.09
CA GLY A 129 13.45 -13.05 -10.35
C GLY A 129 14.04 -14.45 -10.10
N ASN A 130 15.35 -14.54 -9.95
CA ASN A 130 16.04 -15.85 -9.88
C ASN A 130 16.07 -16.48 -8.47
N VAL A 131 15.67 -15.76 -7.42
CA VAL A 131 15.97 -16.16 -6.03
C VAL A 131 14.76 -16.11 -5.09
N LYS A 132 13.73 -15.34 -5.41
CA LYS A 132 12.60 -15.13 -4.49
C LYS A 132 11.43 -16.08 -4.77
N LYS A 133 11.07 -16.90 -3.79
CA LYS A 133 9.78 -17.59 -3.74
C LYS A 133 8.72 -16.54 -3.39
N THR A 134 7.72 -16.38 -4.24
CA THR A 134 6.72 -15.31 -4.11
C THR A 134 5.32 -15.89 -4.13
N LEU A 135 4.48 -15.41 -3.25
CA LEU A 135 3.06 -15.71 -3.19
C LEU A 135 2.30 -14.69 -4.04
N PHE A 136 1.47 -15.18 -4.93
CA PHE A 136 0.65 -14.37 -5.83
C PHE A 136 -0.82 -14.63 -5.59
N LEU A 137 -1.61 -13.55 -5.59
CA LEU A 137 -3.05 -13.62 -5.84
C LEU A 137 -3.28 -13.45 -7.34
N THR A 138 -4.10 -14.31 -7.92
CA THR A 138 -4.36 -14.33 -9.37
C THR A 138 -5.83 -14.02 -9.61
N GLU A 139 -6.09 -12.99 -10.44
CA GLU A 139 -7.44 -12.65 -10.91
C GLU A 139 -7.91 -13.65 -12.00
N PRO A 140 -9.22 -13.77 -12.26
CA PRO A 140 -9.77 -14.64 -13.33
C PRO A 140 -9.23 -14.32 -14.73
N ASN A 141 -8.77 -13.10 -14.96
CA ASN A 141 -8.14 -12.68 -16.23
C ASN A 141 -6.67 -13.11 -16.35
N GLY A 142 -6.14 -13.84 -15.35
CA GLY A 142 -4.75 -14.29 -15.29
C GLY A 142 -3.76 -13.26 -14.75
N LYS A 143 -4.20 -12.07 -14.35
CA LYS A 143 -3.32 -11.05 -13.77
C LYS A 143 -2.88 -11.46 -12.37
N ARG A 144 -1.58 -11.38 -12.12
CA ARG A 144 -0.95 -11.84 -10.88
C ARG A 144 -0.47 -10.65 -10.04
N HIS A 145 -0.76 -10.70 -8.74
CA HIS A 145 -0.38 -9.71 -7.75
C HIS A 145 0.53 -10.34 -6.71
N ALA A 146 1.77 -9.91 -6.64
CA ALA A 146 2.71 -10.38 -5.61
C ALA A 146 2.30 -9.79 -4.25
N ILE A 147 2.09 -10.65 -3.25
CA ILE A 147 1.67 -10.24 -1.90
C ILE A 147 2.74 -10.48 -0.84
N LEU A 148 3.55 -11.51 -1.00
CA LEU A 148 4.63 -11.83 -0.07
C LEU A 148 5.75 -12.54 -0.80
N SER A 149 7.01 -12.18 -0.51
CA SER A 149 8.20 -12.83 -1.08
C SER A 149 9.17 -13.25 0.01
N THR A 150 9.76 -14.43 -0.14
CA THR A 150 10.78 -14.95 0.76
C THR A 150 11.97 -15.53 -0.02
N THR A 151 13.12 -15.59 0.61
CA THR A 151 14.32 -16.25 0.09
C THR A 151 14.59 -17.53 0.89
N LYS A 152 15.37 -18.46 0.34
CA LYS A 152 15.70 -19.73 1.03
C LYS A 152 16.35 -19.55 2.42
N TRP A 153 16.91 -18.37 2.69
CA TRP A 153 17.65 -18.05 3.94
C TRP A 153 16.87 -17.14 4.89
N ASP A 154 15.60 -16.87 4.55
CA ASP A 154 14.76 -15.92 5.30
C ASP A 154 13.94 -16.66 6.37
N ARG A 155 13.89 -16.11 7.58
CA ARG A 155 13.03 -16.59 8.69
C ARG A 155 11.53 -16.44 8.37
N ARG A 156 11.20 -15.82 7.25
CA ARG A 156 9.81 -15.58 6.77
C ARG A 156 9.13 -16.80 6.15
N GLN A 157 9.77 -17.98 6.16
CA GLN A 157 9.16 -19.18 5.58
C GLN A 157 7.88 -19.57 6.33
N GLU A 158 7.88 -19.47 7.67
CA GLU A 158 6.70 -19.76 8.49
C GLU A 158 5.55 -18.79 8.19
N ALA A 159 5.83 -17.48 8.14
CA ALA A 159 4.86 -16.46 7.76
C ALA A 159 4.31 -16.69 6.34
N PHE A 160 5.18 -17.08 5.41
CA PHE A 160 4.79 -17.41 4.04
C PHE A 160 3.81 -18.60 4.00
N ASP A 161 4.11 -19.67 4.73
CA ASP A 161 3.29 -20.87 4.76
C ASP A 161 1.93 -20.59 5.46
N GLN A 162 1.92 -19.81 6.55
CA GLN A 162 0.69 -19.38 7.22
C GLN A 162 -0.24 -18.61 6.28
N VAL A 163 0.31 -17.64 5.53
CA VAL A 163 -0.48 -16.85 4.55
C VAL A 163 -0.98 -17.73 3.42
N TYR A 164 -0.11 -18.62 2.89
CA TYR A 164 -0.49 -19.53 1.82
C TYR A 164 -1.68 -20.41 2.22
N TYR A 165 -1.58 -21.13 3.34
CA TYR A 165 -2.67 -22.02 3.78
C TYR A 165 -3.96 -21.22 4.06
N ARG A 166 -3.84 -20.06 4.70
CA ARG A 166 -5.00 -19.21 5.00
C ARG A 166 -5.74 -18.74 3.75
N LEU A 167 -5.02 -18.40 2.70
CA LEU A 167 -5.60 -17.96 1.43
C LEU A 167 -6.08 -19.14 0.58
N HIS A 168 -5.32 -20.23 0.58
CA HIS A 168 -5.70 -21.44 -0.15
C HIS A 168 -7.04 -21.99 0.34
N ASP A 169 -7.22 -22.12 1.66
CA ASP A 169 -8.47 -22.62 2.25
C ASP A 169 -9.69 -21.72 1.91
N ARG A 170 -9.46 -20.45 1.63
CA ARG A 170 -10.54 -19.50 1.29
C ARG A 170 -10.86 -19.43 -0.20
N LEU A 171 -9.87 -19.62 -1.06
CA LEU A 171 -10.02 -19.53 -2.51
C LEU A 171 -10.27 -20.90 -3.17
N ALA A 172 -10.12 -22.00 -2.43
CA ALA A 172 -10.36 -23.37 -2.92
C ALA A 172 -11.83 -23.85 -2.76
N VAL A 173 -12.75 -22.95 -2.34
CA VAL A 173 -14.17 -23.26 -2.10
C VAL A 173 -15.00 -23.00 -3.35
#